data_2514816b86239881d895b336cef7e3b6
#
_entry.id   2514816b86239881d895b336cef7e3b6
#
_cell.length_a   1.000
_cell.length_b   1.000
_cell.length_c   1.000
_cell.angle_alpha   90.00
_cell.angle_beta   90.00
_cell.angle_gamma   90.00
#
_symmetry.space_group_name_H-M   'P 1'
#
loop_
_entity.id
_entity.type
_entity.pdbx_description
1 polymer ?
#
loop_
_entity_poly.entity_id
_entity_poly.type
_entity_poly.pdbx_seq_one_letter_code
_entity_poly.pdbx_strand_id
1 'polypeptide(L)'
;MPVIKMKPTSPGTRFVVKLDKSHLWKGGPHEPLVVKQTRHSGRNNVGRITTRHQGSGTYHKYRLVDFKRDKDGIKGVVERIEHDPNRTCHIALIKYADGERRYILATKGMKAGDEVRSGADSPIKSGNAMQLRHIPVGSIVHNIELKPGKGGQMMRSAGTSASFTAREGIYATLRLKSGESRKVHVDCRATIGEVSNDEHNLRVYGKAGAKRWLGIRPTVRGQAMNPVDHPHGGGEGKSGQGNPHPVSPWGQNAKGLKTRRNKRTTSMIVQRRQNRIR
;
A
#
# COMPACT_ATOMS: atom_id res chain seq x y z
N MET A 1 -5.88 -1.50 18.07
CA MET A 1 -7.29 -1.82 17.79
C MET A 1 -7.51 -3.29 17.98
N PRO A 2 -8.64 -3.73 18.55
CA PRO A 2 -8.84 -5.15 18.78
C PRO A 2 -9.06 -5.89 17.47
N VAL A 3 -8.39 -7.02 17.36
CA VAL A 3 -8.59 -8.01 16.31
C VAL A 3 -9.72 -8.93 16.76
N ILE A 4 -10.74 -9.11 15.94
CA ILE A 4 -11.92 -9.93 16.27
C ILE A 4 -11.74 -11.33 15.68
N LYS A 5 -11.54 -12.33 16.53
CA LYS A 5 -11.61 -13.74 16.14
C LYS A 5 -13.09 -14.14 16.02
N MET A 6 -13.44 -14.75 14.89
CA MET A 6 -14.80 -15.26 14.68
C MET A 6 -15.02 -16.56 15.47
N LYS A 7 -16.26 -16.80 15.90
CA LYS A 7 -16.64 -18.09 16.50
C LYS A 7 -16.51 -19.21 15.46
N PRO A 8 -16.00 -20.39 15.82
CA PRO A 8 -15.77 -21.50 14.90
C PRO A 8 -17.06 -22.31 14.58
N THR A 9 -18.10 -21.59 14.19
CA THR A 9 -19.43 -22.19 13.93
C THR A 9 -19.54 -22.92 12.59
N SER A 10 -18.62 -22.62 11.65
CA SER A 10 -18.56 -23.25 10.35
C SER A 10 -17.12 -23.36 9.86
N PRO A 11 -16.82 -24.29 8.88
CA PRO A 11 -15.48 -24.36 8.29
C PRO A 11 -14.97 -23.04 7.74
N GLY A 12 -15.86 -22.22 7.19
CA GLY A 12 -15.52 -20.92 6.62
C GLY A 12 -15.21 -19.83 7.65
N THR A 13 -15.67 -19.95 8.89
CA THR A 13 -15.47 -18.97 9.96
C THR A 13 -14.39 -19.37 10.96
N ARG A 14 -14.07 -20.67 11.05
CA ARG A 14 -13.15 -21.25 12.04
C ARG A 14 -11.83 -20.50 12.20
N PHE A 15 -11.21 -20.09 11.10
CA PHE A 15 -9.90 -19.44 11.08
C PHE A 15 -9.96 -17.97 10.73
N VAL A 16 -11.15 -17.38 10.65
CA VAL A 16 -11.29 -15.97 10.26
C VAL A 16 -10.93 -15.06 11.40
N VAL A 17 -10.03 -14.14 11.11
CA VAL A 17 -9.68 -13.03 11.99
C VAL A 17 -9.99 -11.73 11.25
N LYS A 18 -10.89 -10.91 11.80
CA LYS A 18 -11.29 -9.62 11.25
C LYS A 18 -10.65 -8.48 12.03
N LEU A 19 -10.49 -7.35 11.37
CA LEU A 19 -10.16 -6.08 12.03
C LEU A 19 -11.44 -5.41 12.51
N ASP A 20 -11.40 -4.79 13.67
CA ASP A 20 -12.50 -3.96 14.14
C ASP A 20 -12.60 -2.69 13.26
N LYS A 21 -13.80 -2.43 12.78
CA LYS A 21 -14.16 -1.28 11.96
C LYS A 21 -15.25 -0.41 12.59
N SER A 22 -15.50 -0.60 13.88
CA SER A 22 -16.58 0.08 14.61
C SER A 22 -16.42 1.61 14.59
N HIS A 23 -15.16 2.08 14.59
CA HIS A 23 -14.79 3.49 14.58
C HIS A 23 -14.89 4.16 13.20
N LEU A 24 -15.12 3.38 12.13
CA LEU A 24 -15.20 3.89 10.77
C LEU A 24 -16.65 4.27 10.41
N TRP A 25 -16.77 5.20 9.47
CA TRP A 25 -18.04 5.57 8.88
C TRP A 25 -18.72 4.36 8.24
N LYS A 26 -20.00 4.15 8.58
CA LYS A 26 -20.81 3.01 8.09
C LYS A 26 -21.63 3.33 6.84
N GLY A 27 -21.75 4.61 6.49
CA GLY A 27 -22.47 5.06 5.29
C GLY A 27 -21.70 4.90 4.00
N GLY A 28 -22.28 5.33 2.89
CA GLY A 28 -21.66 5.33 1.57
C GLY A 28 -20.50 6.34 1.44
N PRO A 29 -19.69 6.21 0.37
CA PRO A 29 -18.65 7.18 0.06
C PRO A 29 -19.26 8.52 -0.39
N HIS A 30 -18.44 9.57 -0.42
CA HIS A 30 -18.83 10.86 -1.00
C HIS A 30 -18.87 10.74 -2.54
N GLU A 31 -20.08 10.66 -3.10
CA GLU A 31 -20.29 10.32 -4.53
C GLU A 31 -19.52 11.20 -5.54
N PRO A 32 -19.37 12.54 -5.36
CA PRO A 32 -18.59 13.36 -6.28
C PRO A 32 -17.11 12.96 -6.41
N LEU A 33 -16.56 12.28 -5.41
CA LEU A 33 -15.16 11.81 -5.39
C LEU A 33 -15.04 10.31 -5.71
N VAL A 34 -16.02 9.74 -6.39
CA VAL A 34 -16.07 8.32 -6.71
C VAL A 34 -16.17 8.09 -8.20
N VAL A 35 -15.33 7.19 -8.72
CA VAL A 35 -15.35 6.80 -10.13
C VAL A 35 -15.50 5.29 -10.28
N LYS A 36 -16.08 4.89 -11.42
CA LYS A 36 -16.18 3.47 -11.80
C LYS A 36 -14.79 2.89 -12.02
N GLN A 37 -14.54 1.71 -11.48
CA GLN A 37 -13.30 0.97 -11.70
C GLN A 37 -13.55 -0.22 -12.62
N THR A 38 -13.00 -0.17 -13.84
CA THR A 38 -13.02 -1.29 -14.77
C THR A 38 -11.91 -2.29 -14.41
N ARG A 39 -12.24 -3.58 -14.42
CA ARG A 39 -11.30 -4.66 -14.15
C ARG A 39 -11.17 -5.56 -15.37
N HIS A 40 -9.96 -5.77 -15.80
CA HIS A 40 -9.63 -6.59 -16.97
C HIS A 40 -9.26 -8.03 -16.61
N SER A 41 -9.26 -8.39 -15.32
CA SER A 41 -8.93 -9.75 -14.84
C SER A 41 -7.65 -10.33 -15.43
N GLY A 42 -6.62 -9.50 -15.61
CA GLY A 42 -5.33 -9.88 -16.17
C GLY A 42 -5.32 -10.14 -17.68
N ARG A 43 -6.37 -9.72 -18.41
CA ARG A 43 -6.46 -9.82 -19.88
C ARG A 43 -6.02 -8.54 -20.56
N ASN A 44 -5.40 -8.68 -21.74
CA ASN A 44 -5.10 -7.58 -22.63
C ASN A 44 -6.31 -7.20 -23.52
N ASN A 45 -6.12 -6.28 -24.45
CA ASN A 45 -7.13 -5.85 -25.42
C ASN A 45 -7.62 -6.95 -26.37
N VAL A 46 -6.83 -8.02 -26.58
CA VAL A 46 -7.15 -9.20 -27.40
C VAL A 46 -7.80 -10.33 -26.58
N GLY A 47 -8.04 -10.11 -25.27
CA GLY A 47 -8.62 -11.10 -24.35
C GLY A 47 -7.64 -12.17 -23.84
N ARG A 48 -6.36 -12.11 -24.21
CA ARG A 48 -5.34 -13.06 -23.77
C ARG A 48 -4.88 -12.73 -22.34
N ILE A 49 -4.57 -13.76 -21.55
CA ILE A 49 -4.05 -13.59 -20.18
C ILE A 49 -2.59 -13.13 -20.27
N THR A 50 -2.33 -11.88 -19.87
CA THR A 50 -0.98 -11.32 -19.78
C THR A 50 -0.46 -11.26 -18.34
N THR A 51 -1.37 -11.25 -17.36
CA THR A 51 -1.04 -11.32 -15.94
C THR A 51 -1.84 -12.44 -15.30
N ARG A 52 -1.15 -13.51 -14.89
CA ARG A 52 -1.77 -14.67 -14.30
C ARG A 52 -2.30 -14.36 -12.88
N HIS A 53 -3.22 -15.20 -12.39
CA HIS A 53 -3.76 -15.20 -11.04
C HIS A 53 -4.59 -13.95 -10.70
N GLN A 54 -5.11 -13.24 -11.70
CA GLN A 54 -6.03 -12.13 -11.52
C GLN A 54 -7.45 -12.50 -11.98
N GLY A 55 -8.45 -12.09 -11.18
CA GLY A 55 -9.87 -12.23 -11.47
C GLY A 55 -10.60 -10.92 -11.21
N SER A 56 -11.90 -10.87 -11.51
CA SER A 56 -12.71 -9.66 -11.31
C SER A 56 -12.90 -9.30 -9.82
N GLY A 57 -13.03 -10.30 -8.95
CA GLY A 57 -13.33 -10.06 -7.53
C GLY A 57 -14.72 -9.45 -7.32
N THR A 58 -14.97 -8.91 -6.12
CA THR A 58 -16.18 -8.16 -5.79
C THR A 58 -16.15 -6.77 -6.41
N TYR A 59 -17.28 -6.32 -6.95
CA TYR A 59 -17.40 -4.97 -7.50
C TYR A 59 -17.21 -3.91 -6.41
N HIS A 60 -16.43 -2.88 -6.72
CA HIS A 60 -16.27 -1.70 -5.87
C HIS A 60 -15.87 -0.49 -6.72
N LYS A 61 -16.25 0.67 -6.24
CA LYS A 61 -15.93 1.96 -6.85
C LYS A 61 -14.55 2.44 -6.36
N TYR A 62 -13.85 3.22 -7.17
CA TYR A 62 -12.57 3.85 -6.80
C TYR A 62 -12.82 5.23 -6.19
N ARG A 63 -12.12 5.56 -5.07
CA ARG A 63 -12.15 6.88 -4.45
C ARG A 63 -10.97 7.70 -4.96
N LEU A 64 -11.26 8.92 -5.41
CA LEU A 64 -10.24 9.89 -5.79
C LEU A 64 -9.59 10.42 -4.51
N VAL A 65 -8.33 10.05 -4.31
CA VAL A 65 -7.55 10.45 -3.13
C VAL A 65 -6.51 11.49 -3.53
N ASP A 66 -6.46 12.59 -2.80
CA ASP A 66 -5.48 13.64 -2.97
C ASP A 66 -4.12 13.18 -2.41
N PHE A 67 -3.25 12.75 -3.32
CA PHE A 67 -1.86 12.41 -3.00
C PHE A 67 -0.92 13.59 -3.12
N LYS A 68 -1.34 14.68 -3.77
CA LYS A 68 -0.51 15.87 -3.96
C LYS A 68 -0.49 16.77 -2.74
N ARG A 69 -1.66 16.89 -2.08
CA ARG A 69 -1.83 17.77 -0.93
C ARG A 69 -1.43 19.21 -1.25
N ASP A 70 -1.81 19.68 -2.45
CA ASP A 70 -1.42 20.94 -3.05
C ASP A 70 -2.25 22.14 -2.59
N LYS A 71 -3.23 21.94 -1.72
CA LYS A 71 -4.10 22.99 -1.17
C LYS A 71 -3.42 23.64 0.03
N ASP A 72 -2.49 24.53 -0.23
CA ASP A 72 -1.66 25.17 0.79
C ASP A 72 -2.40 26.30 1.51
N GLY A 73 -2.08 26.52 2.78
CA GLY A 73 -2.60 27.61 3.61
C GLY A 73 -4.05 27.45 4.09
N ILE A 74 -4.83 26.59 3.44
CA ILE A 74 -6.27 26.43 3.76
C ILE A 74 -6.44 25.34 4.80
N LYS A 75 -7.17 25.69 5.88
CA LYS A 75 -7.53 24.78 6.96
C LYS A 75 -8.59 23.80 6.46
N GLY A 76 -8.38 22.52 6.71
CA GLY A 76 -9.36 21.47 6.51
C GLY A 76 -9.70 20.78 7.83
N VAL A 77 -10.92 20.31 7.94
CA VAL A 77 -11.40 19.53 9.10
C VAL A 77 -11.77 18.13 8.65
N VAL A 78 -11.36 17.12 9.40
CA VAL A 78 -11.73 15.72 9.16
C VAL A 78 -13.22 15.56 9.43
N GLU A 79 -14.02 15.36 8.40
CA GLU A 79 -15.46 15.12 8.52
C GLU A 79 -15.73 13.69 9.01
N ARG A 80 -15.04 12.71 8.45
CA ARG A 80 -15.16 11.29 8.82
C ARG A 80 -14.00 10.44 8.30
N ILE A 81 -13.83 9.25 8.85
CA ILE A 81 -12.85 8.25 8.40
C ILE A 81 -13.59 7.09 7.79
N GLU A 82 -13.17 6.68 6.58
CA GLU A 82 -13.83 5.65 5.78
C GLU A 82 -12.92 4.45 5.48
N HIS A 83 -13.54 3.29 5.29
CA HIS A 83 -12.88 2.13 4.73
C HIS A 83 -12.84 2.23 3.20
N ASP A 84 -11.65 2.14 2.60
CA ASP A 84 -11.51 2.05 1.16
C ASP A 84 -11.18 0.60 0.74
N PRO A 85 -12.02 -0.05 -0.10
CA PRO A 85 -11.74 -1.41 -0.58
C PRO A 85 -10.54 -1.50 -1.54
N ASN A 86 -10.05 -0.37 -2.08
CA ASN A 86 -8.95 -0.32 -3.04
C ASN A 86 -7.57 -0.25 -2.39
N ARG A 87 -7.50 -0.02 -1.06
CA ARG A 87 -6.25 0.08 -0.32
C ARG A 87 -6.34 -0.55 1.05
N THR A 88 -5.20 -0.79 1.66
CA THR A 88 -5.11 -1.43 2.98
C THR A 88 -5.32 -0.44 4.12
N CYS A 89 -4.96 0.84 3.93
CA CYS A 89 -5.17 1.91 4.90
C CYS A 89 -6.60 2.47 4.85
N HIS A 90 -6.98 3.20 5.87
CA HIS A 90 -8.20 4.01 5.87
C HIS A 90 -7.96 5.33 5.16
N ILE A 91 -9.04 5.98 4.74
CA ILE A 91 -9.05 7.32 4.14
C ILE A 91 -9.88 8.26 5.02
N ALA A 92 -9.51 9.53 5.03
CA ALA A 92 -10.26 10.58 5.72
C ALA A 92 -10.88 11.52 4.69
N LEU A 93 -12.16 11.82 4.83
CA LEU A 93 -12.83 12.88 4.09
C LEU A 93 -12.59 14.18 4.80
N ILE A 94 -11.93 15.12 4.12
CA ILE A 94 -11.62 16.45 4.64
C ILE A 94 -12.55 17.47 4.00
N LYS A 95 -13.16 18.32 4.82
CA LYS A 95 -13.88 19.53 4.41
C LYS A 95 -12.98 20.73 4.65
N TYR A 96 -12.61 21.42 3.59
CA TYR A 96 -11.82 22.65 3.66
C TYR A 96 -12.70 23.86 3.97
N ALA A 97 -12.09 24.94 4.43
CA ALA A 97 -12.78 26.17 4.79
C ALA A 97 -13.54 26.82 3.60
N ASP A 98 -13.07 26.57 2.38
CA ASP A 98 -13.72 27.02 1.13
C ASP A 98 -14.87 26.11 0.66
N GLY A 99 -15.24 25.08 1.44
CA GLY A 99 -16.33 24.15 1.13
C GLY A 99 -15.91 22.94 0.28
N GLU A 100 -14.72 22.92 -0.33
CA GLU A 100 -14.26 21.78 -1.11
C GLU A 100 -14.01 20.56 -0.19
N ARG A 101 -14.35 19.37 -0.69
CA ARG A 101 -14.06 18.11 -0.03
C ARG A 101 -13.01 17.33 -0.80
N ARG A 102 -12.05 16.73 -0.09
CA ARG A 102 -11.06 15.82 -0.65
C ARG A 102 -10.85 14.61 0.26
N TYR A 103 -10.59 13.45 -0.34
CA TYR A 103 -10.07 12.31 0.42
C TYR A 103 -8.56 12.40 0.56
N ILE A 104 -8.06 12.11 1.76
CA ILE A 104 -6.64 11.93 2.04
C ILE A 104 -6.39 10.58 2.69
N LEU A 105 -5.13 10.13 2.77
CA LEU A 105 -4.77 8.98 3.58
C LEU A 105 -4.95 9.34 5.06
N ALA A 106 -5.71 8.52 5.80
CA ALA A 106 -5.85 8.71 7.23
C ALA A 106 -4.55 8.36 7.94
N THR A 107 -4.12 9.20 8.87
CA THR A 107 -2.97 8.92 9.73
C THR A 107 -3.38 8.12 10.96
N LYS A 108 -2.43 7.45 11.57
CA LYS A 108 -2.65 6.74 12.84
C LYS A 108 -3.10 7.72 13.93
N GLY A 109 -4.18 7.37 14.61
CA GLY A 109 -4.75 8.21 15.68
C GLY A 109 -5.64 9.38 15.21
N MET A 110 -5.78 9.62 13.91
CA MET A 110 -6.67 10.65 13.38
C MET A 110 -8.14 10.35 13.71
N LYS A 111 -8.90 11.38 14.06
CA LYS A 111 -10.32 11.31 14.41
C LYS A 111 -11.13 12.33 13.62
N ALA A 112 -12.44 12.15 13.56
CA ALA A 112 -13.35 13.18 13.07
C ALA A 112 -13.24 14.44 13.96
N GLY A 113 -13.25 15.63 13.35
CA GLY A 113 -13.02 16.90 13.99
C GLY A 113 -11.56 17.37 14.03
N ASP A 114 -10.58 16.49 13.73
CA ASP A 114 -9.18 16.90 13.66
C ASP A 114 -8.95 17.91 12.55
N GLU A 115 -8.05 18.85 12.79
CA GLU A 115 -7.63 19.84 11.81
C GLU A 115 -6.40 19.37 11.05
N VAL A 116 -6.40 19.58 9.74
CA VAL A 116 -5.28 19.32 8.84
C VAL A 116 -4.98 20.53 7.96
N ARG A 117 -3.69 20.77 7.71
CA ARG A 117 -3.22 21.84 6.82
C ARG A 117 -2.12 21.31 5.90
N SER A 118 -1.95 21.98 4.78
CA SER A 118 -0.81 21.77 3.86
C SER A 118 -0.08 23.08 3.67
N GLY A 119 1.21 23.01 3.35
CA GLY A 119 2.05 24.19 3.08
C GLY A 119 3.18 24.39 4.09
N ALA A 120 4.06 25.35 3.81
CA ALA A 120 5.28 25.61 4.59
C ALA A 120 4.98 26.00 6.04
N ASP A 121 3.94 26.80 6.26
CA ASP A 121 3.58 27.37 7.58
C ASP A 121 2.66 26.43 8.37
N SER A 122 2.49 25.18 7.93
CA SER A 122 1.66 24.22 8.64
C SER A 122 2.35 23.75 9.92
N PRO A 123 1.62 23.64 11.06
CA PRO A 123 2.21 23.13 12.28
C PRO A 123 2.71 21.69 12.13
N ILE A 124 3.72 21.32 12.91
CA ILE A 124 4.30 19.96 12.91
C ILE A 124 3.35 19.03 13.69
N LYS A 125 2.24 18.67 13.04
CA LYS A 125 1.19 17.80 13.59
C LYS A 125 0.90 16.65 12.61
N SER A 126 0.57 15.47 13.16
CA SER A 126 0.20 14.31 12.36
C SER A 126 -0.97 14.63 11.41
N GLY A 127 -0.85 14.26 10.14
CA GLY A 127 -1.82 14.56 9.09
C GLY A 127 -1.51 15.80 8.26
N ASN A 128 -0.66 16.72 8.74
CA ASN A 128 -0.24 17.89 7.98
C ASN A 128 0.81 17.53 6.92
N ALA A 129 0.74 18.19 5.77
CA ALA A 129 1.62 17.92 4.64
C ALA A 129 2.44 19.17 4.29
N MET A 130 3.73 18.97 4.10
CA MET A 130 4.65 20.04 3.72
C MET A 130 5.85 19.49 2.95
N GLN A 131 6.66 20.38 2.39
CA GLN A 131 7.93 19.98 1.78
C GLN A 131 8.90 19.49 2.85
N LEU A 132 9.76 18.51 2.49
CA LEU A 132 10.75 17.94 3.42
C LEU A 132 11.72 19.00 3.98
N ARG A 133 11.92 20.12 3.29
CA ARG A 133 12.74 21.23 3.80
C ARG A 133 12.17 21.87 5.08
N HIS A 134 10.86 21.83 5.28
CA HIS A 134 10.18 22.41 6.44
C HIS A 134 9.91 21.39 7.56
N ILE A 135 10.14 20.09 7.30
CA ILE A 135 9.96 19.03 8.30
C ILE A 135 11.26 18.92 9.13
N PRO A 136 11.17 18.88 10.46
CA PRO A 136 12.35 18.65 11.31
C PRO A 136 12.89 17.23 11.14
N VAL A 137 14.23 17.11 11.20
CA VAL A 137 14.90 15.81 11.23
C VAL A 137 14.44 15.04 12.47
N GLY A 138 14.34 13.71 12.35
CA GLY A 138 13.78 12.83 13.40
C GLY A 138 12.28 12.57 13.24
N SER A 139 11.57 13.35 12.42
CA SER A 139 10.13 13.17 12.20
C SER A 139 9.82 11.87 11.47
N ILE A 140 8.66 11.31 11.80
CA ILE A 140 8.04 10.18 11.06
C ILE A 140 7.15 10.76 9.98
N VAL A 141 7.32 10.29 8.73
CA VAL A 141 6.58 10.79 7.57
C VAL A 141 6.02 9.67 6.70
N HIS A 142 4.95 9.94 5.98
CA HIS A 142 4.33 9.05 5.00
C HIS A 142 3.86 9.84 3.77
N ASN A 143 3.25 9.17 2.79
CA ASN A 143 2.77 9.78 1.55
C ASN A 143 3.83 10.64 0.87
N ILE A 144 5.04 10.10 0.71
CA ILE A 144 6.24 10.83 0.31
C ILE A 144 6.32 10.88 -1.22
N GLU A 145 6.59 12.05 -1.76
CA GLU A 145 6.90 12.22 -3.18
C GLU A 145 8.30 11.72 -3.51
N LEU A 146 8.49 11.26 -4.74
CA LEU A 146 9.81 10.92 -5.31
C LEU A 146 10.35 12.01 -6.24
N LYS A 147 9.45 12.84 -6.76
CA LYS A 147 9.74 14.03 -7.56
C LYS A 147 8.81 15.13 -7.11
N PRO A 148 9.29 16.37 -6.98
CA PRO A 148 8.45 17.50 -6.56
C PRO A 148 7.19 17.63 -7.45
N GLY A 149 6.03 17.85 -6.83
CA GLY A 149 4.75 18.09 -7.51
C GLY A 149 4.10 16.86 -8.14
N LYS A 150 4.73 15.68 -8.10
CA LYS A 150 4.15 14.46 -8.68
C LYS A 150 3.06 13.83 -7.82
N GLY A 151 2.99 14.18 -6.55
CA GLY A 151 2.16 13.52 -5.55
C GLY A 151 2.85 12.34 -4.88
N GLY A 152 2.38 11.98 -3.69
CA GLY A 152 2.98 10.93 -2.86
C GLY A 152 2.98 9.57 -3.54
N GLN A 153 4.10 8.89 -3.53
CA GLN A 153 4.31 7.58 -4.17
C GLN A 153 4.78 6.50 -3.19
N MET A 154 5.46 6.90 -2.10
CA MET A 154 5.97 5.99 -1.08
C MET A 154 5.18 6.07 0.21
N MET A 155 5.24 5.03 1.02
CA MET A 155 4.60 4.94 2.35
C MET A 155 3.12 5.31 2.31
N ARG A 156 2.33 4.59 1.50
CA ARG A 156 0.88 4.77 1.36
C ARG A 156 0.05 3.59 1.86
N SER A 157 0.69 2.46 2.13
CA SER A 157 0.00 1.26 2.64
C SER A 157 -0.22 1.36 4.14
N ALA A 158 -1.15 0.55 4.66
CA ALA A 158 -1.45 0.47 6.09
C ALA A 158 -0.19 0.29 6.95
N GLY A 159 -0.07 1.07 8.02
CA GLY A 159 1.02 1.00 8.97
C GLY A 159 2.41 1.27 8.39
N THR A 160 2.53 1.93 7.24
CA THR A 160 3.83 2.29 6.68
C THR A 160 4.21 3.71 7.02
N SER A 161 5.50 3.91 7.23
CA SER A 161 6.12 5.21 7.49
C SER A 161 7.60 5.18 7.15
N ALA A 162 8.22 6.33 7.05
CA ALA A 162 9.67 6.50 6.95
C ALA A 162 10.14 7.46 8.04
N SER A 163 11.32 7.22 8.59
CA SER A 163 11.98 8.15 9.51
C SER A 163 12.85 9.11 8.70
N PHE A 164 12.70 10.39 8.94
CA PHE A 164 13.55 11.43 8.35
C PHE A 164 14.84 11.52 9.14
N THR A 165 15.95 10.99 8.62
CA THR A 165 17.20 10.80 9.37
C THR A 165 18.18 11.94 9.21
N ALA A 166 18.30 12.53 8.03
CA ALA A 166 19.24 13.62 7.77
C ALA A 166 18.77 14.50 6.60
N ARG A 167 19.25 15.74 6.59
CA ARG A 167 19.09 16.67 5.47
C ARG A 167 20.45 17.26 5.10
N GLU A 168 20.88 17.04 3.87
CA GLU A 168 22.16 17.45 3.34
C GLU A 168 21.97 18.15 1.99
N GLY A 169 22.21 19.46 1.95
CA GLY A 169 22.01 20.26 0.76
C GLY A 169 20.59 20.12 0.20
N ILE A 170 20.47 19.70 -1.05
CA ILE A 170 19.20 19.54 -1.77
C ILE A 170 18.53 18.17 -1.53
N TYR A 171 19.11 17.32 -0.69
CA TYR A 171 18.56 15.97 -0.42
C TYR A 171 18.23 15.76 1.05
N ALA A 172 17.11 15.08 1.25
CA ALA A 172 16.66 14.51 2.52
C ALA A 172 16.90 13.00 2.51
N THR A 173 17.51 12.46 3.55
CA THR A 173 17.71 11.01 3.71
C THR A 173 16.58 10.43 4.54
N LEU A 174 15.89 9.45 3.98
CA LEU A 174 14.75 8.77 4.59
C LEU A 174 15.08 7.30 4.81
N ARG A 175 14.90 6.83 6.04
CA ARG A 175 14.98 5.41 6.39
C ARG A 175 13.57 4.80 6.32
N LEU A 176 13.39 3.88 5.39
CA LEU A 176 12.12 3.19 5.16
C LEU A 176 11.92 2.07 6.19
N LYS A 177 10.67 1.65 6.42
CA LYS A 177 10.33 0.52 7.31
C LYS A 177 10.98 -0.82 6.88
N SER A 178 11.39 -0.94 5.62
CA SER A 178 12.15 -2.09 5.10
C SER A 178 13.63 -2.10 5.54
N GLY A 179 14.14 -1.01 6.13
CA GLY A 179 15.57 -0.81 6.45
C GLY A 179 16.37 -0.16 5.33
N GLU A 180 15.80 0.06 4.14
CA GLU A 180 16.45 0.82 3.07
C GLU A 180 16.54 2.30 3.46
N SER A 181 17.72 2.89 3.31
CA SER A 181 17.92 4.34 3.41
C SER A 181 18.11 4.93 2.01
N ARG A 182 17.34 5.97 1.69
CA ARG A 182 17.40 6.60 0.37
C ARG A 182 17.28 8.11 0.44
N LYS A 183 17.88 8.77 -0.53
CA LYS A 183 17.81 10.21 -0.75
C LYS A 183 16.55 10.58 -1.53
N VAL A 184 15.93 11.68 -1.15
CA VAL A 184 14.78 12.31 -1.83
C VAL A 184 15.01 13.79 -1.86
N HIS A 185 14.60 14.49 -2.91
CA HIS A 185 14.78 15.95 -3.02
C HIS A 185 14.01 16.69 -1.90
N VAL A 186 14.59 17.72 -1.30
CA VAL A 186 13.99 18.45 -0.18
C VAL A 186 12.69 19.17 -0.52
N ASP A 187 12.44 19.48 -1.80
CA ASP A 187 11.18 20.06 -2.27
C ASP A 187 10.05 19.05 -2.43
N CYS A 188 10.35 17.75 -2.32
CA CYS A 188 9.31 16.73 -2.30
C CYS A 188 8.43 16.89 -1.05
N ARG A 189 7.13 16.76 -1.25
CA ARG A 189 6.16 16.79 -0.14
C ARG A 189 6.10 15.47 0.58
N ALA A 190 5.82 15.54 1.86
CA ALA A 190 5.50 14.40 2.70
C ALA A 190 4.42 14.81 3.72
N THR A 191 3.71 13.83 4.25
CA THR A 191 2.74 14.01 5.33
C THR A 191 3.33 13.51 6.63
N ILE A 192 3.17 14.26 7.72
CA ILE A 192 3.70 13.90 9.04
C ILE A 192 2.85 12.77 9.65
N GLY A 193 3.53 11.83 10.29
CA GLY A 193 2.91 10.70 10.98
C GLY A 193 3.03 9.37 10.23
N GLU A 194 2.43 8.32 10.79
CA GLU A 194 2.33 6.97 10.24
C GLU A 194 0.95 6.76 9.60
N VAL A 195 0.86 5.93 8.56
CA VAL A 195 -0.42 5.58 7.93
C VAL A 195 -1.25 4.71 8.88
N SER A 196 -2.55 4.93 8.91
CA SER A 196 -3.52 4.18 9.73
C SER A 196 -3.60 2.69 9.40
N ASN A 197 -4.33 1.93 10.25
CA ASN A 197 -4.62 0.52 10.08
C ASN A 197 -3.37 -0.38 10.10
N ASP A 198 -2.42 -0.08 10.98
CA ASP A 198 -1.15 -0.79 11.14
C ASP A 198 -1.31 -2.30 11.45
N GLU A 199 -2.44 -2.68 12.03
CA GLU A 199 -2.80 -4.07 12.33
C GLU A 199 -3.36 -4.85 11.13
N HIS A 200 -3.39 -4.26 9.93
CA HIS A 200 -3.95 -4.88 8.72
C HIS A 200 -3.35 -6.26 8.40
N ASN A 201 -2.10 -6.48 8.71
CA ASN A 201 -1.39 -7.75 8.50
C ASN A 201 -1.86 -8.88 9.43
N LEU A 202 -2.53 -8.56 10.53
CA LEU A 202 -3.08 -9.54 11.47
C LEU A 202 -4.38 -10.18 10.96
N ARG A 203 -4.95 -9.65 9.89
CA ARG A 203 -6.16 -10.18 9.28
C ARG A 203 -5.92 -11.56 8.66
N VAL A 204 -6.77 -12.53 9.00
CA VAL A 204 -6.77 -13.86 8.40
C VAL A 204 -8.08 -14.08 7.65
N TYR A 205 -8.00 -14.45 6.39
CA TYR A 205 -9.19 -14.62 5.52
C TYR A 205 -9.97 -15.89 5.81
N GLY A 206 -9.32 -16.92 6.35
CA GLY A 206 -9.92 -18.17 6.81
C GLY A 206 -10.40 -19.12 5.72
N LYS A 207 -10.71 -18.64 4.52
CA LYS A 207 -11.16 -19.44 3.37
C LYS A 207 -10.66 -18.92 2.03
N ALA A 208 -10.52 -19.83 1.05
CA ALA A 208 -10.06 -19.49 -0.30
C ALA A 208 -10.99 -18.50 -1.01
N GLY A 209 -12.32 -18.62 -0.82
CA GLY A 209 -13.29 -17.71 -1.40
C GLY A 209 -13.09 -16.25 -1.01
N ALA A 210 -12.57 -15.96 0.19
CA ALA A 210 -12.27 -14.59 0.61
C ALA A 210 -11.16 -13.94 -0.23
N LYS A 211 -10.17 -14.72 -0.67
CA LYS A 211 -9.16 -14.22 -1.64
C LYS A 211 -9.75 -14.02 -3.04
N ARG A 212 -10.71 -14.88 -3.42
CA ARG A 212 -11.43 -14.72 -4.70
C ARG A 212 -12.20 -13.39 -4.74
N TRP A 213 -12.80 -12.97 -3.64
CA TRP A 213 -13.45 -11.65 -3.53
C TRP A 213 -12.51 -10.47 -3.75
N LEU A 214 -11.23 -10.63 -3.42
CA LEU A 214 -10.21 -9.62 -3.69
C LEU A 214 -9.71 -9.61 -5.15
N GLY A 215 -10.21 -10.53 -5.98
CA GLY A 215 -9.76 -10.66 -7.36
C GLY A 215 -8.52 -11.56 -7.53
N ILE A 216 -8.15 -12.34 -6.52
CA ILE A 216 -7.00 -13.25 -6.58
C ILE A 216 -7.50 -14.62 -7.01
N ARG A 217 -7.02 -15.16 -8.14
CA ARG A 217 -7.28 -16.52 -8.59
C ARG A 217 -6.31 -17.50 -7.92
N PRO A 218 -6.68 -18.80 -7.84
CA PRO A 218 -5.79 -19.85 -7.33
C PRO A 218 -4.49 -19.92 -8.10
N THR A 219 -3.41 -20.26 -7.41
CA THR A 219 -2.08 -20.50 -7.99
C THR A 219 -1.79 -22.00 -7.92
N VAL A 220 -1.48 -22.59 -9.06
CA VAL A 220 -1.02 -23.99 -9.17
C VAL A 220 0.50 -24.00 -9.04
N ARG A 221 1.04 -24.94 -8.26
CA ARG A 221 2.48 -25.13 -8.12
C ARG A 221 3.06 -25.73 -9.41
N GLY A 222 4.28 -25.32 -9.81
CA GLY A 222 4.93 -25.85 -11.00
C GLY A 222 5.11 -27.37 -11.00
N GLN A 223 5.34 -27.98 -9.83
CA GLN A 223 5.41 -29.44 -9.66
C GLN A 223 4.10 -30.20 -9.94
N ALA A 224 2.96 -29.50 -9.91
CA ALA A 224 1.65 -30.07 -10.22
C ALA A 224 1.23 -29.84 -11.68
N MET A 225 2.15 -29.35 -12.51
CA MET A 225 1.94 -29.11 -13.95
C MET A 225 2.65 -30.18 -14.79
N ASN A 226 2.32 -30.20 -16.07
CA ASN A 226 3.05 -31.01 -17.04
C ASN A 226 4.41 -30.39 -17.41
N PRO A 227 5.36 -31.19 -17.96
CA PRO A 227 6.69 -30.68 -18.36
C PRO A 227 6.62 -29.53 -19.36
N VAL A 228 5.63 -29.50 -20.24
CA VAL A 228 5.41 -28.40 -21.21
C VAL A 228 5.01 -27.09 -20.55
N ASP A 229 4.38 -27.13 -19.38
CA ASP A 229 3.84 -25.92 -18.71
C ASP A 229 4.83 -25.31 -17.72
N HIS A 230 5.73 -26.11 -17.16
CA HIS A 230 6.67 -25.65 -16.14
C HIS A 230 7.92 -26.54 -16.08
N PRO A 231 9.13 -25.96 -15.90
CA PRO A 231 10.38 -26.74 -15.72
C PRO A 231 10.37 -27.73 -14.55
N HIS A 232 9.46 -27.56 -13.56
CA HIS A 232 9.29 -28.50 -12.45
C HIS A 232 8.18 -29.51 -12.68
N GLY A 233 7.57 -29.51 -13.86
CA GLY A 233 6.46 -30.42 -14.19
C GLY A 233 6.91 -31.81 -14.53
N GLY A 234 5.96 -32.76 -14.49
CA GLY A 234 6.18 -34.16 -14.85
C GLY A 234 6.48 -35.06 -13.64
N GLY A 235 6.75 -36.34 -13.96
CA GLY A 235 6.99 -37.41 -13.00
C GLY A 235 5.72 -38.06 -12.48
N GLU A 236 5.89 -39.17 -11.75
CA GLU A 236 4.80 -39.91 -11.10
C GLU A 236 4.68 -39.56 -9.61
N GLY A 237 3.46 -39.45 -9.11
CA GLY A 237 3.17 -39.19 -7.72
C GLY A 237 3.72 -37.85 -7.23
N LYS A 238 4.49 -37.87 -6.14
CA LYS A 238 5.12 -36.67 -5.55
C LYS A 238 6.59 -36.54 -5.96
N SER A 239 6.85 -36.39 -7.24
CA SER A 239 8.20 -36.19 -7.74
C SER A 239 8.81 -34.89 -7.23
N GLY A 240 10.15 -34.88 -7.08
CA GLY A 240 10.92 -33.68 -6.81
C GLY A 240 10.90 -32.72 -8.00
N GLN A 241 11.50 -31.54 -7.83
CA GLN A 241 11.55 -30.53 -8.91
C GLN A 241 12.57 -30.85 -10.02
N GLY A 242 13.48 -31.81 -9.81
CA GLY A 242 14.47 -32.26 -10.78
C GLY A 242 15.59 -31.29 -11.12
N ASN A 243 15.54 -30.06 -10.64
CA ASN A 243 16.52 -29.02 -10.91
C ASN A 243 17.40 -28.74 -9.67
N PRO A 244 18.68 -28.32 -9.84
CA PRO A 244 19.57 -27.99 -8.71
C PRO A 244 18.98 -26.93 -7.77
N HIS A 245 18.17 -26.02 -8.30
CA HIS A 245 17.48 -24.99 -7.52
C HIS A 245 16.11 -24.65 -8.15
N PRO A 246 15.18 -24.09 -7.36
CA PRO A 246 13.86 -23.74 -7.88
C PRO A 246 13.96 -22.67 -8.98
N VAL A 247 13.23 -22.89 -10.07
CA VAL A 247 13.15 -21.97 -11.19
C VAL A 247 11.72 -21.44 -11.41
N SER A 248 11.61 -20.33 -12.09
CA SER A 248 10.34 -19.77 -12.56
C SER A 248 9.83 -20.53 -13.80
N PRO A 249 8.58 -20.30 -14.26
CA PRO A 249 8.07 -20.88 -15.52
C PRO A 249 8.93 -20.57 -16.74
N TRP A 250 9.75 -19.54 -16.67
CA TRP A 250 10.67 -19.09 -17.73
C TRP A 250 12.12 -19.54 -17.51
N GLY A 251 12.37 -20.46 -16.58
CA GLY A 251 13.70 -20.99 -16.29
C GLY A 251 14.61 -20.11 -15.44
N GLN A 252 14.16 -18.94 -14.99
CA GLN A 252 14.96 -18.07 -14.14
C GLN A 252 14.98 -18.57 -12.70
N ASN A 253 16.12 -18.44 -12.01
CA ASN A 253 16.24 -18.79 -10.61
C ASN A 253 15.19 -18.06 -9.74
N ALA A 254 14.36 -18.82 -9.03
CA ALA A 254 13.31 -18.28 -8.16
C ALA A 254 13.86 -17.64 -6.88
N LYS A 255 15.06 -18.04 -6.44
CA LYS A 255 15.75 -17.51 -5.26
C LYS A 255 17.13 -16.96 -5.62
N GLY A 256 17.57 -15.91 -4.93
CA GLY A 256 18.90 -15.34 -5.09
C GLY A 256 19.10 -14.41 -6.29
N LEU A 257 18.25 -14.43 -7.30
CA LEU A 257 18.36 -13.55 -8.47
C LEU A 257 18.13 -12.09 -8.10
N LYS A 258 19.06 -11.22 -8.47
CA LYS A 258 18.93 -9.76 -8.32
C LYS A 258 18.01 -9.23 -9.42
N THR A 259 16.73 -8.99 -9.08
CA THR A 259 15.67 -8.61 -10.03
C THR A 259 15.55 -7.10 -10.31
N ARG A 260 16.23 -6.23 -9.55
CA ARG A 260 16.18 -4.79 -9.78
C ARG A 260 16.83 -4.41 -11.09
N ARG A 261 16.03 -3.93 -12.05
CA ARG A 261 16.48 -3.48 -13.39
C ARG A 261 16.71 -1.96 -13.47
N ASN A 262 16.00 -1.17 -12.65
CA ASN A 262 16.11 0.29 -12.68
C ASN A 262 17.43 0.76 -12.04
N LYS A 263 18.44 1.01 -12.88
CA LYS A 263 19.76 1.52 -12.47
C LYS A 263 19.78 3.03 -12.23
N ARG A 264 18.89 3.79 -12.88
CA ARG A 264 18.88 5.27 -12.83
C ARG A 264 18.76 5.87 -11.43
N THR A 265 18.08 5.19 -10.53
CA THR A 265 17.87 5.65 -9.14
C THR A 265 18.75 4.92 -8.13
N THR A 266 19.80 4.25 -8.58
CA THR A 266 20.72 3.54 -7.67
C THR A 266 21.53 4.51 -6.80
N SER A 267 21.94 5.65 -7.37
CA SER A 267 22.63 6.74 -6.66
C SER A 267 21.80 7.36 -5.53
N MET A 268 20.47 7.25 -5.60
CA MET A 268 19.57 7.71 -4.53
C MET A 268 19.46 6.72 -3.37
N ILE A 269 20.02 5.51 -3.46
CA ILE A 269 19.99 4.52 -2.39
C ILE A 269 21.31 4.61 -1.63
N VAL A 270 21.26 5.12 -0.40
CA VAL A 270 22.41 5.20 0.49
C VAL A 270 22.76 3.83 1.07
N GLN A 271 21.74 3.14 1.57
CA GLN A 271 21.86 1.81 2.15
C GLN A 271 20.72 0.92 1.70
N ARG A 272 21.03 -0.26 1.19
CA ARG A 272 20.02 -1.27 0.87
C ARG A 272 19.50 -1.95 2.13
N ARG A 273 18.28 -2.50 2.06
CA ARG A 273 17.77 -3.37 3.12
C ARG A 273 18.76 -4.51 3.37
N GLN A 274 19.05 -4.78 4.62
CA GLN A 274 19.80 -5.98 4.99
C GLN A 274 18.90 -7.21 4.74
N ASN A 275 19.43 -8.20 4.03
CA ASN A 275 18.77 -9.50 3.97
C ASN A 275 18.86 -10.09 5.39
N ARG A 276 17.73 -10.38 6.01
CA ARG A 276 17.72 -11.21 7.20
C ARG A 276 18.28 -12.58 6.77
N ILE A 277 19.47 -12.89 7.20
CA ILE A 277 19.98 -14.26 7.17
C ILE A 277 19.03 -15.04 8.07
N ARG A 278 18.30 -15.97 7.49
CA ARG A 278 17.46 -16.91 8.23
C ARG A 278 18.32 -18.07 8.66
#